data_b99d2f4777acee6d4cc3fc37f3c865b8
#
_entry.id   b99d2f4777acee6d4cc3fc37f3c865b8
#
_cell.length_a   1.000
_cell.length_b   1.000
_cell.length_c   1.000
_cell.angle_alpha   90.00
_cell.angle_beta   90.00
_cell.angle_gamma   90.00
#
_symmetry.space_group_name_H-M   'P 1'
#
loop_
_entity.id
_entity.type
_entity.pdbx_description
1 polymer ?
#
loop_
_entity_poly.entity_id
_entity_poly.type
_entity_poly.pdbx_seq_one_letter_code
_entity_poly.pdbx_strand_id
1 'polypeptide(L)'
;VDHDGVGGPIDARGFTARGGLDAVTAVTLRRGKSAFGGAQQCVRIGAVELKNRIVVPPMHQYSAQKGFPTDWHLMNAGKFAAGGAGLVVVESTKVERRGCGTVGDLGIWDDAFVEPLGRLVKFIRQQNSVAGIQLGHSGRKARATRPWEGDRPLQRTPDIEDWDAWQPVAPSAIAHSEKWPVPKALERHEVKDLVQAWGNAARRAHEAGFEMLELHGAHGYLVHQFLSERSNQRSDEYGGSEANRMRFITEITEAVRTHWPDDKPLFVRLSVEDNAGWGPEQSARLAKILKAKGVDVIDFSSLGITEMAPILGKEIKYGYQVPLSEYVKRHADIMTMAVGLIIHGDQAEQILREGQADLIAVGREILNNPNWPMDAALKLG
;
A
#
# COMPACT_ATOMS: atom_id res chain seq x y z
N VAL A 1 -0.51 -51.84 -47.54
CA VAL A 1 0.89 -51.59 -47.18
C VAL A 1 0.95 -51.39 -45.70
N ASP A 2 1.49 -52.39 -45.01
CA ASP A 2 1.64 -52.55 -43.58
C ASP A 2 2.57 -51.50 -43.00
N HIS A 3 2.26 -51.04 -41.77
CA HIS A 3 3.27 -50.76 -40.77
C HIS A 3 2.69 -50.96 -39.36
N ASP A 4 3.06 -52.10 -38.77
CA ASP A 4 3.01 -52.40 -37.37
C ASP A 4 3.95 -51.48 -36.57
N GLY A 5 3.50 -51.05 -35.38
CA GLY A 5 4.32 -50.26 -34.48
C GLY A 5 3.69 -50.17 -33.09
N VAL A 6 3.78 -51.25 -32.37
CA VAL A 6 3.85 -51.41 -30.91
C VAL A 6 3.67 -50.12 -30.07
N GLY A 7 2.52 -50.01 -29.39
CA GLY A 7 2.29 -49.15 -28.29
C GLY A 7 1.65 -49.93 -27.12
N GLY A 8 2.47 -50.38 -26.17
CA GLY A 8 2.01 -51.04 -24.96
C GLY A 8 1.19 -50.09 -24.08
N PRO A 9 0.28 -50.61 -23.26
CA PRO A 9 -0.57 -49.78 -22.40
C PRO A 9 0.26 -49.15 -21.29
N ILE A 10 0.13 -47.81 -21.15
CA ILE A 10 0.67 -47.06 -20.02
C ILE A 10 -0.13 -47.43 -18.79
N ASP A 11 0.53 -48.12 -17.85
CA ASP A 11 -0.05 -48.50 -16.57
C ASP A 11 -0.40 -47.26 -15.73
N ALA A 12 -1.68 -47.00 -15.54
CA ALA A 12 -2.25 -45.89 -14.79
C ALA A 12 -2.22 -46.09 -13.25
N ARG A 13 -1.25 -46.87 -12.74
CA ARG A 13 -1.08 -47.11 -11.31
C ARG A 13 0.28 -46.57 -10.83
N GLY A 14 0.29 -45.32 -10.38
CA GLY A 14 1.51 -44.75 -9.78
C GLY A 14 1.52 -43.26 -9.51
N PHE A 15 0.43 -42.54 -9.66
CA PHE A 15 0.37 -41.16 -9.16
C PHE A 15 -0.27 -41.11 -7.78
N THR A 16 0.51 -41.38 -6.74
CA THR A 16 0.12 -41.02 -5.37
C THR A 16 0.21 -39.51 -5.23
N ALA A 17 -0.89 -38.88 -4.81
CA ALA A 17 -1.08 -37.44 -4.64
C ALA A 17 -0.23 -36.84 -3.48
N ARG A 18 1.08 -37.12 -3.44
CA ARG A 18 2.06 -36.51 -2.50
C ARG A 18 3.16 -35.69 -3.16
N GLY A 19 3.19 -35.57 -4.48
CA GLY A 19 4.26 -34.86 -5.20
C GLY A 19 3.93 -33.43 -5.66
N GLY A 20 2.72 -32.91 -5.41
CA GLY A 20 2.29 -31.63 -5.99
C GLY A 20 2.66 -30.38 -5.19
N LEU A 21 3.10 -30.50 -3.93
CA LEU A 21 3.46 -29.34 -3.08
C LEU A 21 4.98 -29.15 -2.97
N ASP A 22 5.79 -30.16 -3.23
CA ASP A 22 7.23 -30.08 -3.06
C ASP A 22 7.97 -29.48 -4.27
N ALA A 23 7.36 -29.47 -5.43
CA ALA A 23 7.98 -28.92 -6.65
C ALA A 23 8.02 -27.37 -6.66
N VAL A 24 7.09 -26.70 -5.98
CA VAL A 24 7.11 -25.23 -5.83
C VAL A 24 8.07 -24.80 -4.73
N THR A 25 8.38 -25.67 -3.78
CA THR A 25 9.30 -25.42 -2.68
C THR A 25 10.78 -25.60 -3.08
N ALA A 26 11.06 -26.20 -4.23
CA ALA A 26 12.42 -26.50 -4.68
C ALA A 26 13.18 -25.32 -5.30
N VAL A 27 12.55 -24.14 -5.46
CA VAL A 27 13.28 -22.88 -5.66
C VAL A 27 13.60 -22.23 -4.29
N THR A 28 13.96 -23.05 -3.33
CA THR A 28 14.71 -22.59 -2.15
C THR A 28 16.12 -22.33 -2.65
N LEU A 29 16.40 -21.08 -3.01
CA LEU A 29 17.74 -20.61 -3.30
C LEU A 29 18.67 -21.13 -2.18
N ARG A 30 19.62 -21.98 -2.52
CA ARG A 30 20.60 -22.52 -1.58
C ARG A 30 21.19 -21.33 -0.83
N ARG A 31 21.20 -21.39 0.50
CA ARG A 31 21.96 -20.51 1.41
C ARG A 31 23.48 -20.72 1.16
N GLY A 32 23.94 -20.32 -0.01
CA GLY A 32 25.35 -20.07 -0.26
C GLY A 32 25.63 -18.62 0.07
N LYS A 33 26.79 -18.28 0.59
CA LYS A 33 27.30 -16.90 0.64
C LYS A 33 27.32 -16.39 -0.80
N SER A 34 26.16 -15.88 -1.26
CA SER A 34 25.96 -15.50 -2.64
C SER A 34 26.53 -14.11 -2.82
N ALA A 35 27.29 -13.97 -3.88
CA ALA A 35 27.64 -12.70 -4.48
C ALA A 35 26.41 -11.93 -5.03
N PHE A 36 25.20 -12.38 -4.70
CA PHE A 36 23.95 -11.79 -5.13
C PHE A 36 23.67 -10.53 -4.32
N GLY A 37 23.59 -9.42 -5.01
CA GLY A 37 23.28 -8.13 -4.44
C GLY A 37 21.80 -8.00 -4.03
N GLY A 38 21.53 -6.93 -3.37
CA GLY A 38 20.39 -6.30 -2.75
C GLY A 38 18.99 -6.89 -2.92
N ALA A 39 18.45 -7.06 -4.13
CA ALA A 39 17.01 -7.31 -4.35
C ALA A 39 16.54 -8.69 -3.87
N GLN A 40 17.38 -9.72 -3.96
CA GLN A 40 17.06 -11.10 -3.55
C GLN A 40 17.50 -11.43 -2.12
N GLN A 41 18.13 -10.50 -1.41
CA GLN A 41 18.50 -10.70 -0.02
C GLN A 41 17.28 -10.57 0.89
N CYS A 42 17.18 -11.49 1.87
CA CYS A 42 16.25 -11.33 2.98
C CYS A 42 16.50 -9.99 3.69
N VAL A 43 15.45 -9.38 4.16
CA VAL A 43 15.52 -8.20 5.01
C VAL A 43 14.61 -8.39 6.21
N ARG A 44 15.13 -8.04 7.39
CA ARG A 44 14.36 -8.07 8.63
C ARG A 44 13.96 -6.67 9.03
N ILE A 45 12.67 -6.49 9.34
CA ILE A 45 12.10 -5.24 9.86
C ILE A 45 11.33 -5.62 11.12
N GLY A 46 11.78 -5.17 12.29
CA GLY A 46 11.29 -5.69 13.56
C GLY A 46 11.46 -7.20 13.67
N ALA A 47 10.42 -7.92 14.04
CA ALA A 47 10.41 -9.40 14.09
C ALA A 47 10.09 -10.05 12.74
N VAL A 48 9.70 -9.30 11.73
CA VAL A 48 9.26 -9.83 10.43
C VAL A 48 10.42 -9.92 9.44
N GLU A 49 10.60 -11.10 8.83
CA GLU A 49 11.61 -11.36 7.81
C GLU A 49 10.93 -11.47 6.43
N LEU A 50 11.31 -10.61 5.51
CA LEU A 50 10.92 -10.69 4.10
C LEU A 50 11.94 -11.58 3.35
N LYS A 51 11.46 -12.56 2.58
CA LYS A 51 12.31 -13.46 1.79
C LYS A 51 13.13 -12.74 0.70
N ASN A 52 12.70 -11.56 0.28
CA ASN A 52 13.41 -10.65 -0.64
C ASN A 52 12.89 -9.22 -0.43
N ARG A 53 13.49 -8.24 -1.10
CA ARG A 53 13.17 -6.81 -0.96
C ARG A 53 12.11 -6.30 -1.93
N ILE A 54 11.43 -7.20 -2.65
CA ILE A 54 10.39 -6.83 -3.62
C ILE A 54 9.03 -6.78 -2.94
N VAL A 55 8.38 -5.64 -3.08
CA VAL A 55 7.08 -5.34 -2.48
C VAL A 55 6.04 -5.11 -3.57
N VAL A 56 4.89 -5.73 -3.44
CA VAL A 56 3.69 -5.35 -4.17
C VAL A 56 3.01 -4.23 -3.41
N PRO A 57 3.05 -2.99 -3.92
CA PRO A 57 2.45 -1.85 -3.22
C PRO A 57 0.93 -1.95 -3.20
N PRO A 58 0.26 -1.24 -2.29
CA PRO A 58 -1.20 -1.21 -2.25
C PRO A 58 -1.77 -0.58 -3.54
N MET A 59 -2.61 -1.32 -4.22
CA MET A 59 -3.26 -0.93 -5.48
C MET A 59 -4.76 -1.20 -5.40
N HIS A 60 -5.59 -0.16 -5.46
CA HIS A 60 -7.03 -0.27 -5.39
C HIS A 60 -7.60 -1.24 -6.44
N GLN A 61 -8.48 -2.13 -6.01
CA GLN A 61 -9.15 -3.12 -6.86
C GLN A 61 -10.59 -2.73 -7.18
N TYR A 62 -11.18 -1.85 -6.37
CA TYR A 62 -12.56 -1.36 -6.52
C TYR A 62 -13.61 -2.49 -6.61
N SER A 63 -13.32 -3.63 -6.00
CA SER A 63 -14.08 -4.88 -6.15
C SER A 63 -14.70 -5.37 -4.84
N ALA A 64 -14.61 -4.58 -3.77
CA ALA A 64 -15.26 -4.88 -2.51
C ALA A 64 -16.78 -4.72 -2.61
N GLN A 65 -17.50 -5.47 -1.79
CA GLN A 65 -18.94 -5.39 -1.64
C GLN A 65 -19.28 -4.91 -0.23
N LYS A 66 -19.82 -3.69 -0.12
CA LYS A 66 -20.11 -3.03 1.17
C LYS A 66 -18.88 -3.06 2.12
N GLY A 67 -17.68 -2.89 1.59
CA GLY A 67 -16.40 -2.95 2.31
C GLY A 67 -15.80 -4.34 2.48
N PHE A 68 -16.53 -5.41 2.25
CA PHE A 68 -16.04 -6.79 2.40
C PHE A 68 -15.18 -7.22 1.20
N PRO A 69 -14.07 -7.94 1.44
CA PRO A 69 -13.29 -8.53 0.38
C PRO A 69 -14.09 -9.63 -0.35
N THR A 70 -13.81 -9.79 -1.63
CA THR A 70 -14.39 -10.83 -2.48
C THR A 70 -13.29 -11.80 -2.93
N ASP A 71 -13.65 -12.86 -3.66
CA ASP A 71 -12.68 -13.80 -4.24
C ASP A 71 -11.71 -13.11 -5.23
N TRP A 72 -12.10 -11.94 -5.79
CA TRP A 72 -11.18 -11.11 -6.57
C TRP A 72 -9.94 -10.72 -5.77
N HIS A 73 -10.12 -10.28 -4.51
CA HIS A 73 -9.00 -9.87 -3.65
C HIS A 73 -8.09 -11.05 -3.32
N LEU A 74 -8.69 -12.23 -3.06
CA LEU A 74 -7.93 -13.46 -2.81
C LEU A 74 -7.09 -13.84 -4.03
N MET A 75 -7.69 -13.86 -5.22
CA MET A 75 -7.00 -14.16 -6.47
C MET A 75 -5.91 -13.12 -6.75
N ASN A 76 -6.23 -11.82 -6.61
CA ASN A 76 -5.30 -10.74 -6.94
C ASN A 76 -4.08 -10.71 -6.02
N ALA A 77 -4.27 -10.76 -4.69
CA ALA A 77 -3.15 -10.84 -3.75
C ALA A 77 -2.39 -12.16 -3.87
N GLY A 78 -3.13 -13.26 -4.07
CA GLY A 78 -2.57 -14.60 -4.18
C GLY A 78 -1.63 -14.79 -5.36
N LYS A 79 -1.97 -14.25 -6.54
CA LYS A 79 -1.09 -14.36 -7.73
C LYS A 79 0.28 -13.71 -7.51
N PHE A 80 0.34 -12.59 -6.80
CA PHE A 80 1.59 -11.90 -6.50
C PHE A 80 2.42 -12.64 -5.45
N ALA A 81 1.76 -13.16 -4.42
CA ALA A 81 2.41 -13.97 -3.39
C ALA A 81 3.03 -15.24 -3.98
N ALA A 82 2.27 -15.95 -4.83
CA ALA A 82 2.75 -17.11 -5.58
C ALA A 82 3.84 -16.74 -6.60
N GLY A 83 3.80 -15.53 -7.17
CA GLY A 83 4.79 -14.97 -8.09
C GLY A 83 6.11 -14.58 -7.43
N GLY A 84 6.27 -14.78 -6.11
CA GLY A 84 7.55 -14.67 -5.41
C GLY A 84 7.81 -13.35 -4.69
N ALA A 85 6.84 -12.43 -4.62
CA ALA A 85 7.00 -11.18 -3.86
C ALA A 85 7.33 -11.44 -2.39
N GLY A 86 8.23 -10.64 -1.78
CA GLY A 86 8.58 -10.70 -0.37
C GLY A 86 7.45 -10.20 0.54
N LEU A 87 6.77 -9.15 0.10
CA LEU A 87 5.66 -8.52 0.79
C LEU A 87 4.55 -8.20 -0.21
N VAL A 88 3.31 -8.55 0.13
CA VAL A 88 2.12 -8.15 -0.62
C VAL A 88 1.26 -7.27 0.27
N VAL A 89 1.07 -6.00 -0.14
CA VAL A 89 0.26 -5.04 0.61
C VAL A 89 -1.14 -4.99 0.01
N VAL A 90 -2.13 -5.35 0.82
CA VAL A 90 -3.54 -5.20 0.46
C VAL A 90 -3.87 -3.72 0.28
N GLU A 91 -4.72 -3.43 -0.69
CA GLU A 91 -5.12 -2.07 -1.08
C GLU A 91 -5.55 -1.19 0.10
N SER A 92 -5.58 0.14 -0.13
CA SER A 92 -6.03 1.11 0.86
C SER A 92 -7.42 0.74 1.41
N THR A 93 -7.42 0.21 2.63
CA THR A 93 -8.58 -0.30 3.37
C THR A 93 -9.07 0.79 4.31
N LYS A 94 -10.37 1.12 4.25
CA LYS A 94 -10.89 2.33 4.89
C LYS A 94 -11.21 2.11 6.36
N VAL A 95 -10.75 3.07 7.19
CA VAL A 95 -10.90 3.02 8.65
C VAL A 95 -12.30 3.41 9.12
N GLU A 96 -13.08 4.06 8.27
CA GLU A 96 -14.51 4.33 8.45
C GLU A 96 -15.23 4.38 7.09
N ARG A 97 -16.57 4.26 7.11
CA ARG A 97 -17.38 4.26 5.89
C ARG A 97 -17.27 5.58 5.10
N ARG A 98 -17.21 6.73 5.79
CA ARG A 98 -17.03 8.04 5.14
C ARG A 98 -15.71 8.16 4.37
N GLY A 99 -14.74 7.32 4.73
CA GLY A 99 -13.44 7.25 4.08
C GLY A 99 -13.41 6.54 2.74
N CYS A 100 -14.47 5.84 2.34
CA CYS A 100 -14.52 5.16 1.07
C CYS A 100 -14.48 6.15 -0.10
N GLY A 101 -13.54 5.95 -1.02
CA GLY A 101 -13.43 6.72 -2.25
C GLY A 101 -14.53 6.31 -3.23
N THR A 102 -14.78 5.01 -3.37
CA THR A 102 -15.80 4.44 -4.25
C THR A 102 -16.68 3.43 -3.52
N VAL A 103 -17.73 2.96 -4.17
CA VAL A 103 -18.57 1.85 -3.66
C VAL A 103 -17.83 0.53 -3.56
N GLY A 104 -16.69 0.40 -4.24
CA GLY A 104 -15.90 -0.84 -4.31
C GLY A 104 -14.66 -0.84 -3.41
N ASP A 105 -14.52 0.10 -2.49
CA ASP A 105 -13.37 0.16 -1.59
C ASP A 105 -13.49 -0.86 -0.44
N LEU A 106 -12.36 -1.47 -0.05
CA LEU A 106 -12.26 -2.29 1.15
C LEU A 106 -12.44 -1.47 2.43
N GLY A 107 -13.00 -2.10 3.46
CA GLY A 107 -13.21 -1.55 4.80
C GLY A 107 -12.62 -2.40 5.90
N ILE A 108 -12.39 -1.75 7.06
CA ILE A 108 -11.97 -2.40 8.30
C ILE A 108 -12.55 -1.67 9.54
N TRP A 109 -13.66 -0.95 9.36
CA TRP A 109 -14.30 -0.16 10.42
C TRP A 109 -15.18 -0.96 11.38
N ASP A 110 -15.41 -2.26 11.11
CA ASP A 110 -16.21 -3.16 11.91
C ASP A 110 -15.48 -4.49 12.15
N ASP A 111 -15.75 -5.17 13.26
CA ASP A 111 -15.12 -6.45 13.60
C ASP A 111 -15.50 -7.57 12.62
N ALA A 112 -16.66 -7.46 11.94
CA ALA A 112 -17.08 -8.39 10.90
C ALA A 112 -16.09 -8.49 9.71
N PHE A 113 -15.21 -7.51 9.51
CA PHE A 113 -14.19 -7.56 8.46
C PHE A 113 -12.97 -8.43 8.81
N VAL A 114 -12.78 -8.77 10.11
CA VAL A 114 -11.57 -9.46 10.58
C VAL A 114 -11.41 -10.84 9.94
N GLU A 115 -12.46 -11.66 9.99
CA GLU A 115 -12.40 -13.03 9.45
C GLU A 115 -12.21 -13.06 7.93
N PRO A 116 -12.98 -12.30 7.12
CA PRO A 116 -12.78 -12.27 5.67
C PRO A 116 -11.38 -11.75 5.25
N LEU A 117 -10.84 -10.76 5.94
CA LEU A 117 -9.46 -10.29 5.72
C LEU A 117 -8.43 -11.32 6.17
N GLY A 118 -8.68 -12.04 7.27
CA GLY A 118 -7.83 -13.13 7.74
C GLY A 118 -7.70 -14.29 6.74
N ARG A 119 -8.73 -14.52 5.90
CA ARG A 119 -8.65 -15.48 4.79
C ARG A 119 -7.59 -15.08 3.75
N LEU A 120 -7.51 -13.78 3.42
CA LEU A 120 -6.48 -13.26 2.51
C LEU A 120 -5.08 -13.44 3.12
N VAL A 121 -4.93 -13.04 4.37
CA VAL A 121 -3.67 -13.15 5.11
C VAL A 121 -3.16 -14.60 5.11
N LYS A 122 -4.03 -15.53 5.48
CA LYS A 122 -3.69 -16.96 5.50
C LYS A 122 -3.17 -17.45 4.15
N PHE A 123 -3.81 -17.06 3.05
CA PHE A 123 -3.40 -17.47 1.71
C PHE A 123 -2.05 -16.89 1.31
N ILE A 124 -1.83 -15.58 1.54
CA ILE A 124 -0.57 -14.89 1.23
C ILE A 124 0.59 -15.56 1.98
N ARG A 125 0.40 -15.82 3.29
CA ARG A 125 1.43 -16.47 4.13
C ARG A 125 1.75 -17.90 3.70
N GLN A 126 0.78 -18.65 3.21
CA GLN A 126 0.99 -20.00 2.66
C GLN A 126 1.91 -20.00 1.42
N GLN A 127 2.08 -18.84 0.75
CA GLN A 127 3.00 -18.66 -0.36
C GLN A 127 4.39 -18.12 0.10
N ASN A 128 4.68 -18.16 1.41
CA ASN A 128 5.90 -17.58 2.00
C ASN A 128 6.11 -16.10 1.69
N SER A 129 5.03 -15.34 1.54
CA SER A 129 5.03 -13.88 1.43
C SER A 129 4.49 -13.27 2.71
N VAL A 130 5.03 -12.13 3.11
CA VAL A 130 4.50 -11.34 4.22
C VAL A 130 3.21 -10.67 3.77
N ALA A 131 2.18 -10.73 4.61
CA ALA A 131 0.90 -10.09 4.37
C ALA A 131 0.86 -8.70 5.01
N GLY A 132 0.77 -7.66 4.17
CA GLY A 132 0.62 -6.28 4.60
C GLY A 132 -0.76 -5.72 4.28
N ILE A 133 -1.15 -4.65 4.97
CA ILE A 133 -2.38 -3.89 4.71
C ILE A 133 -2.09 -2.39 4.79
N GLN A 134 -2.69 -1.62 3.86
CA GLN A 134 -2.67 -0.16 3.95
C GLN A 134 -3.98 0.34 4.54
N LEU A 135 -3.94 1.10 5.63
CA LEU A 135 -5.08 1.82 6.17
C LEU A 135 -5.20 3.20 5.52
N GLY A 136 -6.42 3.62 5.23
CA GLY A 136 -6.65 4.88 4.51
C GLY A 136 -8.01 5.51 4.73
N HIS A 137 -8.14 6.77 4.25
CA HIS A 137 -9.38 7.54 4.25
C HIS A 137 -9.32 8.55 3.12
N SER A 138 -10.28 8.52 2.19
CA SER A 138 -10.22 9.34 0.96
C SER A 138 -10.47 10.84 1.20
N GLY A 139 -11.06 11.21 2.34
CA GLY A 139 -11.31 12.62 2.66
C GLY A 139 -12.23 13.29 1.63
N ARG A 140 -11.84 14.47 1.13
CA ARG A 140 -12.58 15.22 0.11
C ARG A 140 -12.69 14.53 -1.25
N LYS A 141 -11.92 13.45 -1.48
CA LYS A 141 -12.00 12.59 -2.66
C LYS A 141 -12.94 11.40 -2.48
N ALA A 142 -13.68 11.31 -1.37
CA ALA A 142 -14.71 10.30 -1.18
C ALA A 142 -15.91 10.53 -2.13
N ARG A 143 -16.71 9.49 -2.34
CA ARG A 143 -17.84 9.48 -3.28
C ARG A 143 -17.45 9.75 -4.74
N ALA A 144 -16.43 9.04 -5.22
CA ALA A 144 -16.07 8.99 -6.62
C ALA A 144 -16.69 7.77 -7.33
N THR A 145 -16.91 7.89 -8.62
CA THR A 145 -17.08 6.73 -9.49
C THR A 145 -15.74 6.00 -9.60
N ARG A 146 -15.78 4.71 -10.00
CA ARG A 146 -14.54 3.98 -10.29
C ARG A 146 -13.78 4.63 -11.45
N PRO A 147 -12.44 4.47 -11.57
CA PRO A 147 -11.66 5.10 -12.63
C PRO A 147 -12.18 4.83 -14.05
N TRP A 148 -12.61 3.61 -14.33
CA TRP A 148 -13.18 3.25 -15.65
C TRP A 148 -14.61 3.76 -15.87
N GLU A 149 -15.25 4.30 -14.85
CA GLU A 149 -16.54 5.00 -14.93
C GLU A 149 -16.35 6.51 -15.06
N GLY A 150 -15.11 6.98 -15.16
CA GLY A 150 -14.72 8.37 -15.46
C GLY A 150 -14.12 9.16 -14.32
N ASP A 151 -13.86 8.56 -13.15
CA ASP A 151 -13.23 9.20 -11.97
C ASP A 151 -13.83 10.58 -11.66
N ARG A 152 -15.13 10.62 -11.45
CA ARG A 152 -15.93 11.83 -11.24
C ARG A 152 -16.76 11.69 -9.95
N PRO A 153 -17.31 12.79 -9.43
CA PRO A 153 -18.24 12.72 -8.30
C PRO A 153 -19.39 11.76 -8.56
N LEU A 154 -19.59 10.82 -7.63
CA LEU A 154 -20.66 9.85 -7.71
C LEU A 154 -22.01 10.57 -7.48
N GLN A 155 -23.03 10.19 -8.24
CA GLN A 155 -24.39 10.64 -8.04
C GLN A 155 -25.14 9.66 -7.12
N ARG A 156 -26.12 10.17 -6.35
CA ARG A 156 -26.97 9.34 -5.52
C ARG A 156 -27.76 8.36 -6.38
N THR A 157 -27.71 7.08 -6.02
CA THR A 157 -28.52 6.02 -6.62
C THR A 157 -29.27 5.27 -5.53
N PRO A 158 -30.43 4.64 -5.82
CA PRO A 158 -31.25 3.96 -4.81
C PRO A 158 -30.58 2.79 -4.10
N ASP A 159 -29.57 2.18 -4.73
CA ASP A 159 -28.79 1.05 -4.20
C ASP A 159 -27.76 1.47 -3.15
N ILE A 160 -27.49 2.77 -3.01
CA ILE A 160 -26.61 3.31 -1.96
C ILE A 160 -27.46 3.76 -0.78
N GLU A 161 -27.83 2.81 0.05
CA GLU A 161 -28.74 3.00 1.20
C GLU A 161 -28.17 3.99 2.24
N ASP A 162 -26.86 4.03 2.42
CA ASP A 162 -26.14 4.83 3.41
C ASP A 162 -25.62 6.18 2.86
N TRP A 163 -26.20 6.67 1.76
CA TRP A 163 -25.74 7.88 1.08
C TRP A 163 -25.56 9.08 2.01
N ASP A 164 -26.50 9.33 2.90
CA ASP A 164 -26.47 10.51 3.76
C ASP A 164 -25.40 10.36 4.87
N ALA A 165 -25.14 9.14 5.33
CA ALA A 165 -24.05 8.82 6.26
C ALA A 165 -22.67 8.85 5.59
N TRP A 166 -22.58 8.60 4.28
CA TRP A 166 -21.34 8.63 3.52
C TRP A 166 -20.97 10.04 3.07
N GLN A 167 -20.89 11.00 3.97
CA GLN A 167 -20.55 12.38 3.65
C GLN A 167 -19.03 12.58 3.52
N PRO A 168 -18.51 13.14 2.39
CA PRO A 168 -17.11 13.51 2.29
C PRO A 168 -16.70 14.52 3.37
N VAL A 169 -15.57 14.29 4.02
CA VAL A 169 -15.03 15.13 5.08
C VAL A 169 -13.60 15.57 4.73
N ALA A 170 -13.15 16.69 5.29
CA ALA A 170 -11.81 17.21 5.06
C ALA A 170 -11.36 18.08 6.25
N PRO A 171 -10.07 18.47 6.36
CA PRO A 171 -9.64 19.43 7.37
C PRO A 171 -10.35 20.79 7.23
N SER A 172 -10.69 21.20 6.01
CA SER A 172 -11.42 22.45 5.71
C SER A 172 -12.43 22.22 4.59
N ALA A 173 -13.46 23.05 4.52
CA ALA A 173 -14.52 22.99 3.50
C ALA A 173 -14.01 23.46 2.11
N ILE A 174 -13.00 22.80 1.58
CA ILE A 174 -12.34 23.11 0.30
C ILE A 174 -12.48 21.90 -0.62
N ALA A 175 -13.23 22.05 -1.71
CA ALA A 175 -13.43 21.01 -2.70
C ALA A 175 -12.08 20.55 -3.32
N HIS A 176 -12.05 19.32 -3.83
CA HIS A 176 -10.86 18.82 -4.54
C HIS A 176 -10.61 19.61 -5.83
N SER A 177 -11.67 19.90 -6.57
CA SER A 177 -11.69 20.81 -7.72
C SER A 177 -13.08 21.36 -7.90
N GLU A 178 -13.28 22.24 -8.89
CA GLU A 178 -14.58 22.87 -9.19
C GLU A 178 -15.71 21.86 -9.47
N LYS A 179 -15.37 20.68 -9.96
CA LYS A 179 -16.34 19.63 -10.27
C LYS A 179 -16.76 18.80 -9.05
N TRP A 180 -16.03 18.90 -7.93
CA TRP A 180 -16.26 18.10 -6.74
C TRP A 180 -17.10 18.85 -5.71
N PRO A 181 -17.95 18.13 -4.96
CA PRO A 181 -18.70 18.75 -3.89
C PRO A 181 -17.78 19.30 -2.81
N VAL A 182 -18.19 20.37 -2.16
CA VAL A 182 -17.50 20.89 -0.99
C VAL A 182 -17.66 19.89 0.15
N PRO A 183 -16.56 19.37 0.74
CA PRO A 183 -16.65 18.45 1.86
C PRO A 183 -17.08 19.18 3.14
N LYS A 184 -17.62 18.42 4.10
CA LYS A 184 -17.77 18.91 5.47
C LYS A 184 -16.40 19.13 6.11
N ALA A 185 -16.13 20.32 6.65
CA ALA A 185 -14.97 20.53 7.51
C ALA A 185 -15.13 19.74 8.81
N LEU A 186 -14.11 18.98 9.18
CA LEU A 186 -14.10 18.20 10.43
C LEU A 186 -14.04 19.13 11.64
N GLU A 187 -14.94 18.91 12.59
CA GLU A 187 -14.84 19.52 13.91
C GLU A 187 -13.68 18.89 14.70
N ARG A 188 -13.17 19.60 15.72
CA ARG A 188 -12.05 19.15 16.53
C ARG A 188 -12.28 17.77 17.17
N HIS A 189 -13.49 17.50 17.66
CA HIS A 189 -13.84 16.20 18.25
C HIS A 189 -13.88 15.11 17.18
N GLU A 190 -14.38 15.39 15.95
CA GLU A 190 -14.39 14.43 14.84
C GLU A 190 -12.97 14.04 14.38
N VAL A 191 -12.01 14.98 14.45
CA VAL A 191 -10.59 14.66 14.18
C VAL A 191 -10.07 13.63 15.19
N LYS A 192 -10.42 13.81 16.49
CA LYS A 192 -10.03 12.86 17.55
C LYS A 192 -10.72 11.51 17.39
N ASP A 193 -12.00 11.49 17.02
CA ASP A 193 -12.75 10.26 16.75
C ASP A 193 -12.11 9.50 15.58
N LEU A 194 -11.67 10.21 14.55
CA LEU A 194 -10.92 9.61 13.43
C LEU A 194 -9.58 9.02 13.89
N VAL A 195 -8.82 9.70 14.73
CA VAL A 195 -7.58 9.14 15.29
C VAL A 195 -7.86 7.79 15.98
N GLN A 196 -8.94 7.70 16.76
CA GLN A 196 -9.36 6.44 17.40
C GLN A 196 -9.80 5.39 16.37
N ALA A 197 -10.47 5.79 15.29
CA ALA A 197 -10.86 4.89 14.21
C ALA A 197 -9.65 4.22 13.55
N TRP A 198 -8.54 4.96 13.37
CA TRP A 198 -7.28 4.40 12.87
C TRP A 198 -6.66 3.40 13.86
N GLY A 199 -6.66 3.69 15.17
CA GLY A 199 -6.22 2.76 16.21
C GLY A 199 -7.04 1.47 16.21
N ASN A 200 -8.38 1.58 16.15
CA ASN A 200 -9.29 0.44 16.09
C ASN A 200 -9.09 -0.39 14.80
N ALA A 201 -8.82 0.27 13.66
CA ALA A 201 -8.49 -0.40 12.41
C ALA A 201 -7.18 -1.19 12.52
N ALA A 202 -6.17 -0.64 13.21
CA ALA A 202 -4.92 -1.35 13.47
C ALA A 202 -5.12 -2.59 14.36
N ARG A 203 -5.98 -2.52 15.40
CA ARG A 203 -6.36 -3.68 16.21
C ARG A 203 -6.96 -4.78 15.32
N ARG A 204 -7.93 -4.44 14.47
CA ARG A 204 -8.56 -5.41 13.56
C ARG A 204 -7.59 -5.99 12.55
N ALA A 205 -6.68 -5.17 12.02
CA ALA A 205 -5.62 -5.66 11.14
C ALA A 205 -4.71 -6.67 11.86
N HIS A 206 -4.37 -6.40 13.11
CA HIS A 206 -3.60 -7.33 13.94
C HIS A 206 -4.36 -8.64 14.19
N GLU A 207 -5.63 -8.57 14.55
CA GLU A 207 -6.51 -9.73 14.78
C GLU A 207 -6.72 -10.55 13.51
N ALA A 208 -6.82 -9.91 12.34
CA ALA A 208 -6.87 -10.60 11.05
C ALA A 208 -5.55 -11.31 10.70
N GLY A 209 -4.46 -11.04 11.45
CA GLY A 209 -3.17 -11.70 11.31
C GLY A 209 -2.19 -11.03 10.34
N PHE A 210 -2.43 -9.80 9.92
CA PHE A 210 -1.46 -9.05 9.13
C PHE A 210 -0.14 -8.88 9.89
N GLU A 211 0.96 -8.87 9.13
CA GLU A 211 2.32 -8.82 9.66
C GLU A 211 3.00 -7.47 9.39
N MET A 212 2.47 -6.67 8.48
CA MET A 212 2.88 -5.29 8.20
C MET A 212 1.66 -4.39 8.05
N LEU A 213 1.73 -3.19 8.58
CA LEU A 213 0.71 -2.15 8.45
C LEU A 213 1.30 -0.89 7.82
N GLU A 214 0.58 -0.28 6.89
CA GLU A 214 0.96 0.99 6.27
C GLU A 214 -0.13 2.03 6.47
N LEU A 215 0.26 3.25 6.83
CA LEU A 215 -0.62 4.41 6.92
C LEU A 215 -0.58 5.20 5.61
N HIS A 216 -1.74 5.45 5.02
CA HIS A 216 -1.84 6.18 3.77
C HIS A 216 -1.82 7.71 4.00
N GLY A 217 -0.64 8.30 3.89
CA GLY A 217 -0.41 9.75 4.02
C GLY A 217 -0.15 10.49 2.70
N ALA A 218 -0.60 9.94 1.56
CA ALA A 218 -0.27 10.42 0.23
C ALA A 218 -1.51 10.74 -0.64
N HIS A 219 -1.27 11.11 -1.91
CA HIS A 219 -2.21 11.18 -3.03
C HIS A 219 -3.40 12.12 -2.82
N GLY A 220 -3.29 13.12 -1.94
CA GLY A 220 -4.36 14.05 -1.64
C GLY A 220 -5.53 13.43 -0.90
N TYR A 221 -5.32 12.29 -0.21
CA TYR A 221 -6.28 11.70 0.71
C TYR A 221 -6.21 12.38 2.08
N LEU A 222 -7.05 11.98 3.03
CA LEU A 222 -7.32 12.77 4.24
C LEU A 222 -6.06 13.18 5.00
N VAL A 223 -5.13 12.28 5.24
CA VAL A 223 -3.87 12.59 5.95
C VAL A 223 -3.06 13.62 5.17
N HIS A 224 -2.89 13.44 3.86
CA HIS A 224 -2.21 14.41 3.01
C HIS A 224 -2.94 15.76 2.98
N GLN A 225 -4.30 15.76 3.04
CA GLN A 225 -5.07 17.00 3.12
C GLN A 225 -4.76 17.80 4.38
N PHE A 226 -4.48 17.14 5.51
CA PHE A 226 -4.03 17.82 6.73
C PHE A 226 -2.62 18.41 6.60
N LEU A 227 -1.71 17.75 5.89
CA LEU A 227 -0.33 18.21 5.69
C LEU A 227 -0.23 19.45 4.81
N SER A 228 -1.04 19.54 3.76
CA SER A 228 -0.96 20.58 2.75
C SER A 228 -1.71 21.87 3.15
N GLU A 229 -1.04 23.01 3.07
CA GLU A 229 -1.66 24.35 3.29
C GLU A 229 -2.81 24.62 2.33
N ARG A 230 -2.77 24.04 1.13
CA ARG A 230 -3.82 24.25 0.12
C ARG A 230 -5.16 23.67 0.52
N SER A 231 -5.19 22.59 1.26
CA SER A 231 -6.41 21.90 1.69
C SER A 231 -6.72 22.05 3.17
N ASN A 232 -5.77 22.55 3.96
CA ASN A 232 -5.89 22.74 5.40
C ASN A 232 -5.74 24.22 5.76
N GLN A 233 -6.87 24.89 5.92
CA GLN A 233 -6.99 26.30 6.32
C GLN A 233 -7.51 26.43 7.75
N ARG A 234 -7.26 25.42 8.60
CA ARG A 234 -7.66 25.43 10.01
C ARG A 234 -6.84 26.44 10.81
N SER A 235 -7.46 27.03 11.82
CA SER A 235 -6.83 27.94 12.78
C SER A 235 -6.63 27.32 14.17
N ASP A 236 -6.99 26.04 14.35
CA ASP A 236 -6.76 25.30 15.58
C ASP A 236 -5.42 24.52 15.55
N GLU A 237 -5.23 23.64 16.55
CA GLU A 237 -3.99 22.85 16.71
C GLU A 237 -3.70 21.86 15.55
N TYR A 238 -4.60 21.68 14.59
CA TYR A 238 -4.42 20.82 13.43
C TYR A 238 -4.10 21.61 12.13
N GLY A 239 -3.98 22.95 12.20
CA GLY A 239 -3.72 23.81 11.05
C GLY A 239 -2.75 24.95 11.32
N GLY A 240 -2.53 25.79 10.30
CA GLY A 240 -1.58 26.90 10.35
C GLY A 240 -0.12 26.44 10.25
N SER A 241 0.60 26.31 11.36
CA SER A 241 2.03 25.94 11.35
C SER A 241 2.27 24.53 10.80
N GLU A 242 3.47 24.30 10.28
CA GLU A 242 3.90 22.98 9.78
C GLU A 242 3.74 21.90 10.88
N ALA A 243 4.13 22.19 12.11
CA ALA A 243 4.00 21.27 13.24
C ALA A 243 2.52 20.89 13.51
N ASN A 244 1.61 21.86 13.41
CA ASN A 244 0.18 21.61 13.59
C ASN A 244 -0.39 20.76 12.45
N ARG A 245 0.02 21.00 11.20
CA ARG A 245 -0.42 20.20 10.06
C ARG A 245 0.09 18.76 10.12
N MET A 246 1.25 18.51 10.74
CA MET A 246 1.80 17.17 11.01
C MET A 246 1.11 16.45 12.17
N ARG A 247 0.36 17.17 13.03
CA ARG A 247 -0.25 16.62 14.25
C ARG A 247 -1.17 15.43 13.97
N PHE A 248 -2.02 15.52 12.96
CA PHE A 248 -3.01 14.47 12.68
C PHE A 248 -2.33 13.12 12.39
N ILE A 249 -1.35 13.06 11.49
CA ILE A 249 -0.63 11.81 11.22
C ILE A 249 0.20 11.33 12.41
N THR A 250 0.71 12.25 13.21
CA THR A 250 1.48 11.94 14.41
C THR A 250 0.59 11.26 15.46
N GLU A 251 -0.59 11.82 15.74
CA GLU A 251 -1.57 11.23 16.67
C GLU A 251 -2.13 9.89 16.15
N ILE A 252 -2.37 9.77 14.84
CA ILE A 252 -2.73 8.48 14.19
C ILE A 252 -1.64 7.44 14.47
N THR A 253 -0.37 7.78 14.26
CA THR A 253 0.75 6.86 14.48
C THR A 253 0.80 6.39 15.92
N GLU A 254 0.61 7.27 16.88
CA GLU A 254 0.54 6.94 18.31
C GLU A 254 -0.66 6.02 18.61
N ALA A 255 -1.85 6.35 18.14
CA ALA A 255 -3.05 5.54 18.33
C ALA A 255 -2.92 4.15 17.71
N VAL A 256 -2.31 4.06 16.53
CA VAL A 256 -2.03 2.79 15.85
C VAL A 256 -1.05 1.96 16.67
N ARG A 257 0.04 2.53 17.18
CA ARG A 257 1.03 1.80 17.99
C ARG A 257 0.46 1.28 19.32
N THR A 258 -0.61 1.84 19.87
CA THR A 258 -1.28 1.25 21.04
C THR A 258 -1.90 -0.12 20.79
N HIS A 259 -2.14 -0.47 19.51
CA HIS A 259 -2.78 -1.71 19.11
C HIS A 259 -1.93 -2.59 18.16
N TRP A 260 -0.95 -1.99 17.51
CA TRP A 260 -0.03 -2.65 16.59
C TRP A 260 1.30 -2.92 17.31
N PRO A 261 1.72 -4.20 17.48
CA PRO A 261 2.92 -4.55 18.25
C PRO A 261 4.18 -3.82 17.75
N ASP A 262 5.04 -3.42 18.69
CA ASP A 262 6.26 -2.67 18.39
C ASP A 262 7.26 -3.44 17.53
N ASP A 263 7.22 -4.77 17.60
CA ASP A 263 8.06 -5.66 16.80
C ASP A 263 7.51 -5.94 15.39
N LYS A 264 6.28 -5.50 15.10
CA LYS A 264 5.69 -5.58 13.75
C LYS A 264 5.94 -4.30 12.95
N PRO A 265 6.36 -4.41 11.67
CA PRO A 265 6.63 -3.27 10.80
C PRO A 265 5.45 -2.31 10.69
N LEU A 266 5.71 -1.02 10.85
CA LEU A 266 4.80 0.07 10.57
C LEU A 266 5.40 0.98 9.49
N PHE A 267 4.70 1.08 8.37
CA PHE A 267 5.07 1.91 7.24
C PHE A 267 4.19 3.15 7.16
N VAL A 268 4.69 4.20 6.56
CA VAL A 268 3.89 5.38 6.21
C VAL A 268 4.17 5.75 4.76
N ARG A 269 3.11 5.81 3.95
CA ARG A 269 3.21 6.29 2.58
C ARG A 269 2.99 7.79 2.52
N LEU A 270 3.95 8.53 1.93
CA LEU A 270 3.90 9.99 1.79
C LEU A 270 4.00 10.42 0.33
N SER A 271 3.22 11.43 -0.06
CA SER A 271 3.56 12.25 -1.22
C SER A 271 4.67 13.22 -0.80
N VAL A 272 5.91 12.89 -1.15
CA VAL A 272 7.11 13.61 -0.70
C VAL A 272 7.17 15.02 -1.27
N GLU A 273 6.60 15.20 -2.47
CA GLU A 273 6.32 16.51 -3.05
C GLU A 273 4.92 16.53 -3.65
N ASP A 274 4.19 17.64 -3.49
CA ASP A 274 2.79 17.74 -3.91
C ASP A 274 2.52 18.83 -4.95
N ASN A 275 3.53 19.60 -5.37
CA ASN A 275 3.42 20.78 -6.22
C ASN A 275 2.45 21.86 -5.67
N ALA A 276 2.21 21.86 -4.35
CA ALA A 276 1.29 22.76 -3.67
C ALA A 276 1.91 23.36 -2.39
N GLY A 277 3.24 23.27 -2.24
CA GLY A 277 4.00 23.84 -1.13
C GLY A 277 4.58 22.81 -0.16
N TRP A 278 4.26 21.52 -0.32
CA TRP A 278 4.89 20.44 0.45
C TRP A 278 6.01 19.80 -0.38
N GLY A 279 7.19 19.66 0.21
CA GLY A 279 8.40 19.20 -0.48
C GLY A 279 9.24 18.22 0.35
N PRO A 280 10.41 17.82 -0.21
CA PRO A 280 11.29 16.82 0.41
C PRO A 280 11.79 17.20 1.79
N GLU A 281 12.03 18.49 2.07
CA GLU A 281 12.51 18.97 3.37
C GLU A 281 11.46 18.77 4.46
N GLN A 282 10.18 19.11 4.20
CA GLN A 282 9.09 18.89 5.13
C GLN A 282 8.88 17.38 5.34
N SER A 283 8.95 16.61 4.27
CA SER A 283 8.83 15.16 4.32
C SER A 283 9.94 14.51 5.16
N ALA A 284 11.17 14.98 5.06
CA ALA A 284 12.28 14.51 5.90
C ALA A 284 12.10 14.88 7.37
N ARG A 285 11.59 16.09 7.68
CA ARG A 285 11.27 16.47 9.07
C ARG A 285 10.15 15.62 9.64
N LEU A 286 9.08 15.38 8.85
CA LEU A 286 7.99 14.50 9.27
C LEU A 286 8.49 13.06 9.46
N ALA A 287 9.32 12.53 8.58
CA ALA A 287 9.88 11.19 8.69
C ALA A 287 10.70 10.99 9.98
N LYS A 288 11.46 12.00 10.42
CA LYS A 288 12.15 11.97 11.73
C LYS A 288 11.18 11.87 12.90
N ILE A 289 10.09 12.64 12.86
CA ILE A 289 9.06 12.62 13.91
C ILE A 289 8.40 11.24 13.94
N LEU A 290 8.04 10.70 12.77
CA LEU A 290 7.39 9.39 12.65
C LEU A 290 8.31 8.25 13.09
N LYS A 291 9.62 8.30 12.74
CA LYS A 291 10.64 7.35 13.24
C LYS A 291 10.67 7.32 14.76
N ALA A 292 10.69 8.48 15.40
CA ALA A 292 10.69 8.59 16.87
C ALA A 292 9.39 8.04 17.51
N LYS A 293 8.33 7.84 16.72
CA LYS A 293 7.06 7.23 17.13
C LYS A 293 6.89 5.79 16.66
N GLY A 294 7.98 5.17 16.21
CA GLY A 294 8.03 3.76 15.88
C GLY A 294 7.63 3.43 14.44
N VAL A 295 7.68 4.39 13.51
CA VAL A 295 7.60 4.08 12.08
C VAL A 295 8.95 3.53 11.60
N ASP A 296 8.91 2.41 10.89
CA ASP A 296 10.10 1.70 10.44
C ASP A 296 10.50 2.10 9.02
N VAL A 297 9.53 2.33 8.13
CA VAL A 297 9.77 2.58 6.70
C VAL A 297 8.88 3.70 6.18
N ILE A 298 9.46 4.59 5.36
CA ILE A 298 8.69 5.52 4.54
C ILE A 298 8.57 4.96 3.12
N ASP A 299 7.32 4.79 2.66
CA ASP A 299 6.98 4.49 1.27
C ASP A 299 6.79 5.80 0.48
N PHE A 300 7.37 5.86 -0.70
CA PHE A 300 7.44 7.09 -1.49
C PHE A 300 6.36 7.17 -2.55
N SER A 301 5.80 8.37 -2.69
CA SER A 301 4.96 8.78 -3.80
C SER A 301 5.07 10.29 -4.02
N SER A 302 4.32 10.82 -4.97
CA SER A 302 4.28 12.25 -5.25
C SER A 302 2.88 12.67 -5.70
N LEU A 303 2.59 13.99 -5.63
CA LEU A 303 1.38 14.64 -6.13
C LEU A 303 0.08 14.26 -5.40
N GLY A 304 -1.04 14.69 -5.93
CA GLY A 304 -2.40 14.28 -5.55
C GLY A 304 -3.23 15.32 -4.82
N ILE A 305 -2.66 16.40 -4.29
CA ILE A 305 -3.41 17.48 -3.62
C ILE A 305 -4.21 18.32 -4.62
N THR A 306 -3.60 18.62 -5.76
CA THR A 306 -4.26 19.30 -6.87
C THR A 306 -4.76 18.27 -7.87
N GLU A 307 -5.66 18.67 -8.76
CA GLU A 307 -5.88 17.93 -10.00
C GLU A 307 -4.52 17.71 -10.64
N MET A 308 -4.24 16.47 -11.03
CA MET A 308 -2.99 16.19 -11.72
C MET A 308 -2.91 17.09 -12.96
N ALA A 309 -1.99 18.07 -12.92
CA ALA A 309 -1.42 18.53 -14.17
C ALA A 309 -0.92 17.25 -14.85
N PRO A 310 -1.30 16.98 -16.10
CA PRO A 310 -0.95 15.73 -16.72
C PRO A 310 0.57 15.56 -16.61
N ILE A 311 0.98 14.41 -16.08
CA ILE A 311 2.32 13.87 -16.30
C ILE A 311 2.58 13.76 -17.82
N LEU A 312 1.52 13.90 -18.59
CA LEU A 312 1.41 14.07 -20.02
C LEU A 312 2.22 15.30 -20.49
N GLY A 313 3.48 15.07 -20.84
CA GLY A 313 4.39 16.10 -21.37
C GLY A 313 5.75 16.19 -20.70
N LYS A 314 5.95 15.59 -19.52
CA LYS A 314 7.29 15.33 -18.97
C LYS A 314 7.70 13.92 -19.35
N GLU A 315 8.86 13.76 -19.93
CA GLU A 315 9.49 12.44 -20.14
C GLU A 315 9.67 11.77 -18.77
N ILE A 316 8.80 10.80 -18.47
CA ILE A 316 8.87 10.06 -17.22
C ILE A 316 9.99 9.04 -17.36
N LYS A 317 11.11 9.28 -16.72
CA LYS A 317 12.26 8.37 -16.69
C LYS A 317 12.03 7.20 -15.73
N TYR A 318 12.66 6.09 -16.02
CA TYR A 318 12.72 4.95 -15.10
C TYR A 318 13.29 5.39 -13.74
N GLY A 319 12.63 5.02 -12.65
CA GLY A 319 13.05 5.39 -11.30
C GLY A 319 12.87 6.86 -10.94
N TYR A 320 11.96 7.61 -11.59
CA TYR A 320 11.79 9.05 -11.42
C TYR A 320 11.53 9.54 -9.98
N GLN A 321 11.09 8.66 -9.08
CA GLN A 321 10.89 8.97 -7.66
C GLN A 321 12.04 8.48 -6.76
N VAL A 322 13.01 7.73 -7.28
CA VAL A 322 14.14 7.21 -6.50
C VAL A 322 14.95 8.31 -5.83
N PRO A 323 15.25 9.46 -6.49
CA PRO A 323 15.96 10.57 -5.82
C PRO A 323 15.24 11.11 -4.58
N LEU A 324 13.90 11.09 -4.57
CA LEU A 324 13.11 11.50 -3.40
C LEU A 324 13.28 10.52 -2.24
N SER A 325 13.29 9.21 -2.54
CA SER A 325 13.57 8.15 -1.57
C SER A 325 14.94 8.32 -0.92
N GLU A 326 15.96 8.48 -1.76
CA GLU A 326 17.34 8.70 -1.32
C GLU A 326 17.47 9.95 -0.43
N TYR A 327 16.84 11.07 -0.83
CA TYR A 327 16.86 12.31 -0.06
C TYR A 327 16.34 12.10 1.36
N VAL A 328 15.13 11.54 1.51
CA VAL A 328 14.54 11.37 2.85
C VAL A 328 15.29 10.32 3.64
N LYS A 329 15.73 9.21 3.03
CA LYS A 329 16.57 8.20 3.68
C LYS A 329 17.79 8.83 4.35
N ARG A 330 18.52 9.63 3.62
CA ARG A 330 19.74 10.30 4.12
C ARG A 330 19.45 11.35 5.20
N HIS A 331 18.37 12.14 5.04
CA HIS A 331 18.08 13.23 5.95
C HIS A 331 17.29 12.80 7.20
N ALA A 332 16.52 11.72 7.15
CA ALA A 332 15.76 11.22 8.29
C ALA A 332 16.38 9.99 8.95
N ASP A 333 17.39 9.38 8.33
CA ASP A 333 18.02 8.14 8.80
C ASP A 333 16.97 7.06 9.11
N ILE A 334 16.09 6.80 8.14
CA ILE A 334 14.99 5.83 8.22
C ILE A 334 15.03 4.93 6.98
N MET A 335 14.57 3.69 7.11
CA MET A 335 14.41 2.81 5.94
C MET A 335 13.38 3.39 4.97
N THR A 336 13.60 3.12 3.67
CA THR A 336 12.76 3.65 2.61
C THR A 336 12.39 2.58 1.59
N MET A 337 11.21 2.75 0.99
CA MET A 337 10.71 1.93 -0.10
C MET A 337 10.54 2.78 -1.35
N ALA A 338 11.34 2.53 -2.39
CA ALA A 338 11.28 3.27 -3.64
C ALA A 338 10.25 2.67 -4.60
N VAL A 339 9.57 3.56 -5.34
CA VAL A 339 8.64 3.24 -6.42
C VAL A 339 8.87 4.21 -7.59
N GLY A 340 8.31 3.94 -8.74
CA GLY A 340 8.29 4.87 -9.87
C GLY A 340 8.97 4.35 -11.13
N LEU A 341 8.23 3.56 -11.95
CA LEU A 341 8.74 2.92 -13.17
C LEU A 341 10.03 2.09 -12.93
N ILE A 342 10.04 1.32 -11.85
CA ILE A 342 11.03 0.28 -11.64
C ILE A 342 10.47 -0.97 -12.32
N ILE A 343 11.01 -1.30 -13.50
CA ILE A 343 10.48 -2.36 -14.36
C ILE A 343 11.51 -3.45 -14.67
N HIS A 344 12.79 -3.20 -14.40
CA HIS A 344 13.86 -4.17 -14.63
C HIS A 344 14.52 -4.63 -13.34
N GLY A 345 14.88 -5.91 -13.24
CA GLY A 345 15.54 -6.48 -12.05
C GLY A 345 16.91 -5.84 -11.77
N ASP A 346 17.70 -5.56 -12.80
CA ASP A 346 18.99 -4.87 -12.70
C ASP A 346 18.83 -3.41 -12.23
N GLN A 347 17.78 -2.71 -12.65
CA GLN A 347 17.45 -1.38 -12.11
C GLN A 347 17.14 -1.44 -10.61
N ALA A 348 16.32 -2.39 -10.19
CA ALA A 348 16.00 -2.59 -8.77
C ALA A 348 17.24 -2.92 -7.94
N GLU A 349 18.08 -3.80 -8.47
CA GLU A 349 19.36 -4.18 -7.87
C GLU A 349 20.30 -2.99 -7.71
N GLN A 350 20.44 -2.16 -8.74
CA GLN A 350 21.27 -0.96 -8.69
C GLN A 350 20.81 0.02 -7.59
N ILE A 351 19.50 0.31 -7.50
CA ILE A 351 18.93 1.20 -6.49
C ILE A 351 19.31 0.74 -5.08
N LEU A 352 19.20 -0.57 -4.82
CA LEU A 352 19.53 -1.15 -3.51
C LEU A 352 21.05 -1.13 -3.22
N ARG A 353 21.88 -1.46 -4.21
CA ARG A 353 23.34 -1.44 -4.06
C ARG A 353 23.90 -0.04 -3.83
N GLU A 354 23.32 0.95 -4.47
CA GLU A 354 23.70 2.36 -4.29
C GLU A 354 23.15 2.95 -2.99
N GLY A 355 22.33 2.18 -2.25
CA GLY A 355 21.75 2.59 -0.97
C GLY A 355 20.68 3.68 -1.10
N GLN A 356 20.07 3.82 -2.29
CA GLN A 356 19.06 4.84 -2.56
C GLN A 356 17.70 4.49 -1.92
N ALA A 357 17.45 3.19 -1.68
CA ALA A 357 16.31 2.65 -0.95
C ALA A 357 16.68 1.33 -0.26
N ASP A 358 15.78 0.84 0.61
CA ASP A 358 15.92 -0.46 1.30
C ASP A 358 14.97 -1.52 0.73
N LEU A 359 13.84 -1.09 0.17
CA LEU A 359 12.81 -1.89 -0.45
C LEU A 359 12.44 -1.32 -1.81
N ILE A 360 11.95 -2.20 -2.69
CA ILE A 360 11.51 -1.85 -4.05
C ILE A 360 10.03 -2.20 -4.21
N ALA A 361 9.20 -1.19 -4.46
CA ALA A 361 7.79 -1.36 -4.78
C ALA A 361 7.59 -1.44 -6.30
N VAL A 362 7.06 -2.56 -6.78
CA VAL A 362 6.76 -2.79 -8.18
C VAL A 362 5.26 -2.78 -8.38
N GLY A 363 4.73 -1.73 -9.02
CA GLY A 363 3.29 -1.55 -9.23
C GLY A 363 2.81 -2.07 -10.59
N ARG A 364 2.79 -1.20 -11.62
CA ARG A 364 2.24 -1.50 -12.94
C ARG A 364 2.90 -2.71 -13.62
N GLU A 365 4.20 -2.87 -13.45
CA GLU A 365 4.90 -4.00 -14.05
C GLU A 365 4.49 -5.34 -13.42
N ILE A 366 4.28 -5.41 -12.11
CA ILE A 366 3.84 -6.65 -11.47
C ILE A 366 2.38 -7.00 -11.79
N LEU A 367 1.55 -5.99 -12.14
CA LEU A 367 0.20 -6.23 -12.67
C LEU A 367 0.25 -6.93 -14.02
N ASN A 368 1.21 -6.54 -14.88
CA ASN A 368 1.46 -7.14 -16.18
C ASN A 368 2.11 -8.52 -16.05
N ASN A 369 3.11 -8.65 -15.16
CA ASN A 369 3.83 -9.89 -14.93
C ASN A 369 3.87 -10.21 -13.40
N PRO A 370 2.92 -10.99 -12.88
CA PRO A 370 2.92 -11.39 -11.47
C PRO A 370 4.17 -12.16 -11.02
N ASN A 371 4.89 -12.80 -11.96
CA ASN A 371 6.11 -13.55 -11.70
C ASN A 371 7.39 -12.68 -11.80
N TRP A 372 7.25 -11.37 -11.94
CA TRP A 372 8.38 -10.44 -12.03
C TRP A 372 9.50 -10.68 -10.98
N PRO A 373 9.19 -10.99 -9.69
CA PRO A 373 10.24 -11.29 -8.71
C PRO A 373 11.08 -12.52 -9.08
N MET A 374 10.46 -13.56 -9.65
CA MET A 374 11.17 -14.77 -10.11
C MET A 374 11.99 -14.48 -11.35
N ASP A 375 11.47 -13.74 -12.32
CA ASP A 375 12.18 -13.36 -13.54
C ASP A 375 13.39 -12.46 -13.21
N ALA A 376 13.22 -11.53 -12.27
CA ALA A 376 14.32 -10.70 -11.77
C ALA A 376 15.42 -11.58 -11.11
N ALA A 377 15.03 -12.58 -10.31
CA ALA A 377 15.97 -13.51 -9.70
C ALA A 377 16.75 -14.32 -10.75
N LEU A 378 16.05 -14.86 -11.76
CA LEU A 378 16.67 -15.60 -12.85
C LEU A 378 17.64 -14.73 -13.67
N LYS A 379 17.30 -13.47 -13.91
CA LYS A 379 18.15 -12.53 -14.67
C LYS A 379 19.40 -12.13 -13.88
N LEU A 380 19.30 -12.02 -12.58
CA LEU A 380 20.40 -11.59 -11.71
C LEU A 380 21.33 -12.75 -11.32
N GLY A 381 20.95 -14.02 -11.59
CA GLY A 381 21.72 -15.26 -11.33
C GLY A 381 21.42 -15.78 -9.95
#